data_538245b353d5fea484ca886f47ea514f
#
_entry.id   538245b353d5fea484ca886f47ea514f
#
_cell.length_a   1.000
_cell.length_b   1.000
_cell.length_c   1.000
_cell.angle_alpha   90.00
_cell.angle_beta   90.00
_cell.angle_gamma   90.00
#
_symmetry.space_group_name_H-M   'P 1'
#
loop_
_entity.id
_entity.type
_entity.pdbx_description
1 polymer ?
#
loop_
_entity_poly.entity_id
_entity_poly.type
_entity_poly.pdbx_seq_one_letter_code
_entity_poly.pdbx_strand_id
1 'polypeptide(L)'
;MAKKVYAIKEGFNSITNEKVENLIVDTWMECQSYIKGVKGAKYKSFEDINEAKAFLSKGDGMLKKGVDSYPMDCLHIYVDGSYNISTERYAYALVAVKDNVIEYVENGRSEDDSNKSIRQIAGELEATVKGVEYALKQKERKVVIFHDYAGIAHHATGFWERKDKSSIDYHNKMKSLMDSGIEVIFVKVDSHTGDLYNEIADEKCKEALNIESNNEFYKYLGGNKVYVSNALVKEKLINIAKDRDYNIIPKDNSNIIETIDKEIENINKDEVAFNNNEENEDIECKLREVLVKLPKEKQKDVLNYAEYLLNKENKK
;
A
#
# COMPACT_ATOMS: atom_id res chain seq x y z
N MET A 1 35.82 24.10 -7.72
CA MET A 1 35.01 22.89 -7.46
C MET A 1 34.90 22.73 -5.95
N ALA A 2 33.71 22.57 -5.39
CA ALA A 2 33.56 22.29 -3.99
C ALA A 2 34.28 20.98 -3.62
N LYS A 3 35.01 20.95 -2.50
CA LYS A 3 35.70 19.76 -2.03
C LYS A 3 34.65 18.75 -1.55
N LYS A 4 34.56 17.60 -2.24
CA LYS A 4 33.66 16.53 -1.84
C LYS A 4 34.32 15.61 -0.82
N VAL A 5 33.55 15.12 0.14
CA VAL A 5 33.89 14.00 1.03
C VAL A 5 33.06 12.78 0.66
N TYR A 6 33.59 11.60 0.94
CA TYR A 6 32.93 10.33 0.60
C TYR A 6 32.68 9.53 1.88
N ALA A 7 31.42 9.26 2.17
CA ALA A 7 31.01 8.42 3.28
C ALA A 7 30.84 6.99 2.81
N ILE A 8 31.52 6.05 3.42
CA ILE A 8 31.50 4.61 3.18
C ILE A 8 30.80 3.97 4.36
N LYS A 9 29.61 3.45 4.15
CA LYS A 9 28.85 2.78 5.18
C LYS A 9 29.24 1.33 5.31
N GLU A 10 29.45 0.68 4.17
CA GLU A 10 29.92 -0.69 4.06
C GLU A 10 30.95 -0.77 2.93
N GLY A 11 32.13 -1.25 3.23
CA GLY A 11 33.23 -1.45 2.30
C GLY A 11 34.15 -2.59 2.76
N PHE A 12 35.27 -2.74 2.09
CA PHE A 12 36.25 -3.76 2.41
C PHE A 12 37.65 -3.23 2.13
N ASN A 13 38.55 -3.34 3.11
CA ASN A 13 39.95 -3.01 2.94
C ASN A 13 40.70 -4.26 2.46
N SER A 14 41.09 -4.29 1.20
CA SER A 14 41.84 -5.41 0.61
C SER A 14 43.26 -5.57 1.12
N ILE A 15 43.83 -4.53 1.77
CA ILE A 15 45.16 -4.58 2.32
C ILE A 15 45.15 -5.21 3.70
N THR A 16 44.21 -4.81 4.58
CA THR A 16 44.09 -5.38 5.94
C THR A 16 43.19 -6.62 5.97
N ASN A 17 42.48 -6.91 4.88
CA ASN A 17 41.52 -7.99 4.76
C ASN A 17 40.33 -7.87 5.75
N GLU A 18 39.91 -6.62 6.01
CA GLU A 18 38.87 -6.32 6.98
C GLU A 18 37.67 -5.60 6.35
N LYS A 19 36.49 -5.82 6.92
CA LYS A 19 35.34 -5.00 6.61
C LYS A 19 35.55 -3.58 7.10
N VAL A 20 35.11 -2.62 6.29
CA VAL A 20 35.11 -1.21 6.63
C VAL A 20 33.67 -0.74 6.78
N GLU A 21 33.38 -0.15 7.94
CA GLU A 21 32.07 0.39 8.24
C GLU A 21 32.17 1.83 8.76
N ASN A 22 31.23 2.67 8.33
CA ASN A 22 31.08 4.06 8.81
C ASN A 22 32.34 4.92 8.68
N LEU A 23 33.04 4.84 7.54
CA LEU A 23 34.24 5.60 7.24
C LEU A 23 33.95 6.83 6.37
N ILE A 24 34.56 7.99 6.69
CA ILE A 24 34.58 9.17 5.80
C ILE A 24 35.95 9.34 5.27
N VAL A 25 36.09 9.53 3.96
CA VAL A 25 37.35 9.79 3.26
C VAL A 25 37.25 11.04 2.40
N ASP A 26 38.39 11.71 2.20
CA ASP A 26 38.44 13.02 1.53
C ASP A 26 38.59 12.94 0.03
N THR A 27 38.96 11.78 -0.52
CA THR A 27 39.22 11.63 -1.95
C THR A 27 38.45 10.46 -2.57
N TRP A 28 38.10 10.62 -3.84
CA TRP A 28 37.49 9.52 -4.61
C TRP A 28 38.42 8.31 -4.74
N MET A 29 39.70 8.54 -4.90
CA MET A 29 40.68 7.45 -5.03
C MET A 29 40.75 6.59 -3.76
N GLU A 30 40.71 7.22 -2.60
CA GLU A 30 40.65 6.52 -1.32
C GLU A 30 39.32 5.78 -1.14
N CYS A 31 38.20 6.41 -1.47
CA CYS A 31 36.89 5.75 -1.46
C CYS A 31 36.88 4.50 -2.36
N GLN A 32 37.43 4.63 -3.57
CA GLN A 32 37.52 3.51 -4.52
C GLN A 32 38.28 2.32 -3.97
N SER A 33 39.34 2.53 -3.16
CA SER A 33 40.12 1.43 -2.56
C SER A 33 39.30 0.53 -1.64
N TYR A 34 38.23 1.07 -1.06
CA TYR A 34 37.37 0.33 -0.15
C TYR A 34 36.09 -0.26 -0.81
N ILE A 35 35.71 0.21 -2.03
CA ILE A 35 34.44 -0.17 -2.63
C ILE A 35 34.60 -0.92 -3.96
N LYS A 36 35.73 -0.78 -4.65
CA LYS A 36 35.92 -1.37 -5.99
C LYS A 36 35.93 -2.90 -5.91
N GLY A 37 34.98 -3.53 -6.62
CA GLY A 37 34.86 -4.99 -6.64
C GLY A 37 34.19 -5.59 -5.38
N VAL A 38 33.78 -4.78 -4.43
CA VAL A 38 33.10 -5.21 -3.20
C VAL A 38 31.60 -5.34 -3.44
N LYS A 39 31.10 -6.57 -3.41
CA LYS A 39 29.65 -6.84 -3.54
C LYS A 39 28.92 -6.26 -2.32
N GLY A 40 27.95 -5.38 -2.57
CA GLY A 40 27.15 -4.78 -1.52
C GLY A 40 27.77 -3.54 -0.86
N ALA A 41 28.88 -2.99 -1.40
CA ALA A 41 29.44 -1.75 -0.91
C ALA A 41 28.41 -0.61 -0.93
N LYS A 42 28.29 0.12 0.19
CA LYS A 42 27.40 1.27 0.36
C LYS A 42 28.19 2.53 0.62
N TYR A 43 28.11 3.50 -0.28
CA TYR A 43 28.84 4.76 -0.16
C TYR A 43 28.10 5.90 -0.85
N LYS A 44 28.43 7.15 -0.46
CA LYS A 44 27.88 8.37 -1.09
C LYS A 44 28.84 9.54 -0.94
N SER A 45 28.86 10.45 -1.95
CA SER A 45 29.63 11.70 -1.88
C SER A 45 28.77 12.84 -1.38
N PHE A 46 29.39 13.75 -0.59
CA PHE A 46 28.76 14.93 -0.01
C PHE A 46 29.64 16.14 -0.18
N GLU A 47 29.04 17.33 -0.22
CA GLU A 47 29.76 18.62 -0.18
C GLU A 47 29.90 19.12 1.27
N ASP A 48 29.03 18.63 2.18
CA ASP A 48 29.08 18.94 3.63
C ASP A 48 29.38 17.66 4.42
N ILE A 49 30.36 17.77 5.32
CA ILE A 49 30.77 16.68 6.19
C ILE A 49 29.72 16.30 7.23
N ASN A 50 28.85 17.25 7.62
CA ASN A 50 27.76 16.95 8.55
C ASN A 50 26.66 16.10 7.87
N GLU A 51 26.39 16.34 6.58
CA GLU A 51 25.55 15.46 5.77
C GLU A 51 26.15 14.06 5.63
N ALA A 52 27.46 13.96 5.41
CA ALA A 52 28.20 12.70 5.37
C ALA A 52 28.10 11.94 6.71
N LYS A 53 28.25 12.62 7.83
CA LYS A 53 28.08 12.05 9.18
C LYS A 53 26.63 11.61 9.42
N ALA A 54 25.66 12.44 9.03
CA ALA A 54 24.24 12.08 9.13
C ALA A 54 23.88 10.86 8.28
N PHE A 55 24.51 10.71 7.11
CA PHE A 55 24.35 9.52 6.27
C PHE A 55 24.90 8.26 6.96
N LEU A 56 26.05 8.34 7.65
CA LEU A 56 26.63 7.22 8.36
C LEU A 56 25.87 6.86 9.64
N SER A 57 25.39 7.87 10.37
CA SER A 57 24.64 7.67 11.62
C SER A 57 23.21 7.16 11.41
N LYS A 58 22.60 7.55 10.28
CA LYS A 58 21.35 6.93 9.87
C LYS A 58 21.71 5.57 9.28
N GLY A 59 21.29 4.46 9.88
CA GLY A 59 21.24 3.16 9.22
C GLY A 59 20.78 3.34 7.75
N ASP A 60 20.78 2.36 6.90
CA ASP A 60 20.11 2.52 5.60
C ASP A 60 18.65 2.95 5.81
N GLY A 61 18.28 3.15 7.07
CA GLY A 61 17.04 3.75 7.54
C GLY A 61 15.81 2.96 7.17
N MET A 62 16.01 1.84 6.50
CA MET A 62 14.95 0.99 6.02
C MET A 62 14.60 -0.04 7.09
N LEU A 63 13.48 0.17 7.73
CA LEU A 63 12.92 -0.79 8.67
C LEU A 63 12.54 -2.08 7.95
N LYS A 64 12.63 -3.20 8.64
CA LYS A 64 12.24 -4.51 8.13
C LYS A 64 11.08 -5.07 8.96
N LYS A 65 10.01 -5.49 8.29
CA LYS A 65 8.85 -6.12 8.92
C LYS A 65 9.26 -7.41 9.63
N GLY A 66 8.79 -7.59 10.86
CA GLY A 66 9.13 -8.75 11.69
C GLY A 66 10.49 -8.66 12.41
N VAL A 67 11.29 -7.62 12.14
CA VAL A 67 12.60 -7.38 12.78
C VAL A 67 12.58 -6.06 13.55
N ASP A 68 12.15 -4.98 12.90
CA ASP A 68 12.16 -3.63 13.45
C ASP A 68 10.77 -3.20 13.92
N SER A 69 10.73 -2.26 14.87
CA SER A 69 9.49 -1.64 15.31
C SER A 69 9.15 -0.46 14.40
N TYR A 70 7.88 -0.33 14.05
CA TYR A 70 7.31 0.78 13.29
C TYR A 70 5.94 1.16 13.87
N PRO A 71 5.40 2.36 13.61
CA PRO A 71 4.10 2.79 14.14
C PRO A 71 2.98 1.86 13.68
N MET A 72 2.13 1.45 14.63
CA MET A 72 0.96 0.60 14.39
C MET A 72 -0.36 1.39 14.40
N ASP A 73 -0.34 2.62 14.92
CA ASP A 73 -1.48 3.51 15.12
C ASP A 73 -1.75 4.46 13.94
N CYS A 74 -1.29 4.11 12.75
CA CYS A 74 -1.46 4.89 11.53
C CYS A 74 -1.82 4.01 10.33
N LEU A 75 -2.07 4.64 9.19
CA LEU A 75 -2.37 3.94 7.95
C LEU A 75 -1.14 3.17 7.46
N HIS A 76 -1.32 1.91 7.14
CA HIS A 76 -0.34 1.01 6.53
C HIS A 76 -0.72 0.77 5.08
N ILE A 77 0.21 0.96 4.15
CA ILE A 77 -0.03 0.75 2.72
C ILE A 77 1.00 -0.23 2.18
N TYR A 78 0.53 -1.32 1.63
CA TYR A 78 1.33 -2.33 0.95
C TYR A 78 1.30 -2.02 -0.54
N VAL A 79 2.46 -1.97 -1.16
CA VAL A 79 2.62 -1.64 -2.58
C VAL A 79 3.35 -2.76 -3.31
N ASP A 80 2.92 -3.01 -4.53
CA ASP A 80 3.58 -3.98 -5.40
C ASP A 80 3.49 -3.56 -6.86
N GLY A 81 4.38 -4.12 -7.68
CA GLY A 81 4.43 -3.94 -9.11
C GLY A 81 4.71 -5.26 -9.84
N SER A 82 4.06 -5.47 -10.95
CA SER A 82 4.26 -6.62 -11.82
C SER A 82 4.51 -6.22 -13.26
N TYR A 83 5.08 -7.12 -14.05
CA TYR A 83 5.38 -6.87 -15.47
C TYR A 83 5.05 -8.08 -16.32
N ASN A 84 4.27 -7.87 -17.37
CA ASN A 84 3.96 -8.89 -18.36
C ASN A 84 4.90 -8.76 -19.57
N ILE A 85 5.81 -9.72 -19.74
CA ILE A 85 6.80 -9.73 -20.81
C ILE A 85 6.15 -9.80 -22.20
N SER A 86 5.01 -10.51 -22.32
CA SER A 86 4.35 -10.72 -23.61
C SER A 86 3.64 -9.45 -24.11
N THR A 87 3.08 -8.65 -23.19
CA THR A 87 2.39 -7.39 -23.52
C THR A 87 3.26 -6.17 -23.32
N GLU A 88 4.44 -6.34 -22.72
CA GLU A 88 5.37 -5.27 -22.33
C GLU A 88 4.72 -4.18 -21.45
N ARG A 89 3.74 -4.58 -20.61
CA ARG A 89 3.01 -3.69 -19.70
C ARG A 89 3.39 -3.99 -18.26
N TYR A 90 3.50 -2.95 -17.45
CA TYR A 90 3.56 -3.10 -16.01
C TYR A 90 2.20 -2.86 -15.37
N ALA A 91 2.00 -3.38 -14.18
CA ALA A 91 0.89 -3.03 -13.31
C ALA A 91 1.40 -2.52 -11.97
N TYR A 92 0.54 -1.80 -11.29
CA TYR A 92 0.70 -1.37 -9.92
C TYR A 92 -0.48 -1.83 -9.08
N ALA A 93 -0.25 -2.04 -7.80
CA ALA A 93 -1.31 -2.21 -6.82
C ALA A 93 -0.93 -1.63 -5.47
N LEU A 94 -1.93 -1.15 -4.75
CA LEU A 94 -1.80 -0.74 -3.37
C LEU A 94 -2.97 -1.27 -2.54
N VAL A 95 -2.66 -1.63 -1.29
CA VAL A 95 -3.63 -2.10 -0.28
C VAL A 95 -3.42 -1.28 0.98
N ALA A 96 -4.38 -0.42 1.32
CA ALA A 96 -4.33 0.40 2.52
C ALA A 96 -5.08 -0.30 3.66
N VAL A 97 -4.43 -0.40 4.81
CA VAL A 97 -4.88 -1.16 5.98
C VAL A 97 -4.77 -0.32 7.23
N LYS A 98 -5.81 -0.33 8.06
CA LYS A 98 -5.81 0.27 9.40
C LYS A 98 -6.47 -0.70 10.38
N ASP A 99 -5.85 -0.95 11.51
CA ASP A 99 -6.37 -1.86 12.56
C ASP A 99 -6.77 -3.26 12.02
N ASN A 100 -5.96 -3.81 11.12
CA ASN A 100 -6.21 -5.09 10.40
C ASN A 100 -7.47 -5.09 9.52
N VAL A 101 -7.96 -3.92 9.12
CA VAL A 101 -9.07 -3.75 8.18
C VAL A 101 -8.54 -3.16 6.90
N ILE A 102 -8.87 -3.76 5.77
CA ILE A 102 -8.53 -3.19 4.46
C ILE A 102 -9.48 -2.01 4.20
N GLU A 103 -8.92 -0.81 4.16
CA GLU A 103 -9.65 0.45 3.96
C GLU A 103 -9.78 0.82 2.48
N TYR A 104 -8.79 0.44 1.68
CA TYR A 104 -8.75 0.79 0.28
C TYR A 104 -7.90 -0.17 -0.52
N VAL A 105 -8.32 -0.43 -1.76
CA VAL A 105 -7.56 -1.21 -2.74
C VAL A 105 -7.64 -0.48 -4.08
N GLU A 106 -6.48 -0.26 -4.69
CA GLU A 106 -6.38 0.25 -6.04
C GLU A 106 -5.35 -0.56 -6.82
N ASN A 107 -5.66 -0.84 -8.08
CA ASN A 107 -4.72 -1.43 -9.02
C ASN A 107 -4.98 -0.86 -10.41
N GLY A 108 -3.96 -0.93 -11.25
CA GLY A 108 -4.05 -0.53 -12.63
C GLY A 108 -2.86 -1.03 -13.43
N ARG A 109 -2.91 -0.83 -14.74
CA ARG A 109 -1.81 -1.17 -15.65
C ARG A 109 -1.38 0.07 -16.44
N SER A 110 -0.12 0.09 -16.86
CA SER A 110 0.37 1.13 -17.74
C SER A 110 -0.33 1.09 -19.09
N GLU A 111 -0.66 2.26 -19.61
CA GLU A 111 -1.24 2.40 -20.95
C GLU A 111 -0.17 2.64 -22.03
N ASP A 112 1.01 3.09 -21.62
CA ASP A 112 2.13 3.43 -22.49
C ASP A 112 3.39 2.61 -22.20
N ASP A 113 4.40 2.83 -23.04
CA ASP A 113 5.68 2.13 -23.04
C ASP A 113 6.80 2.90 -22.35
N SER A 114 6.50 4.02 -21.69
CA SER A 114 7.49 5.00 -21.23
C SER A 114 8.49 4.44 -20.20
N ASN A 115 8.12 3.39 -19.47
CA ASN A 115 8.91 2.82 -18.38
C ASN A 115 9.30 1.33 -18.60
N LYS A 116 9.30 0.86 -19.86
CA LYS A 116 9.67 -0.53 -20.20
C LYS A 116 11.02 -0.98 -19.62
N SER A 117 11.98 -0.08 -19.50
CA SER A 117 13.33 -0.40 -19.03
C SER A 117 13.40 -0.80 -17.56
N ILE A 118 12.48 -0.31 -16.73
CA ILE A 118 12.44 -0.59 -15.29
C ILE A 118 11.32 -1.58 -14.91
N ARG A 119 10.51 -2.03 -15.89
CA ARG A 119 9.55 -3.13 -15.76
C ARG A 119 8.64 -3.02 -14.52
N GLN A 120 8.62 -4.07 -13.66
CA GLN A 120 7.83 -4.09 -12.42
C GLN A 120 8.16 -2.95 -11.46
N ILE A 121 9.41 -2.46 -11.45
CA ILE A 121 9.82 -1.34 -10.60
C ILE A 121 8.96 -0.10 -10.89
N ALA A 122 8.58 0.14 -12.15
CA ALA A 122 7.69 1.25 -12.49
C ALA A 122 6.34 1.16 -11.74
N GLY A 123 5.78 -0.05 -11.65
CA GLY A 123 4.54 -0.31 -10.91
C GLY A 123 4.68 -0.01 -9.41
N GLU A 124 5.77 -0.48 -8.79
CA GLU A 124 6.02 -0.21 -7.37
C GLU A 124 6.21 1.29 -7.07
N LEU A 125 6.94 2.02 -7.93
CA LEU A 125 7.10 3.47 -7.81
C LEU A 125 5.73 4.18 -7.91
N GLU A 126 4.91 3.80 -8.89
CA GLU A 126 3.57 4.36 -9.08
C GLU A 126 2.63 4.04 -7.91
N ALA A 127 2.59 2.78 -7.46
CA ALA A 127 1.82 2.35 -6.31
C ALA A 127 2.18 3.16 -5.04
N THR A 128 3.48 3.40 -4.82
CA THR A 128 3.97 4.17 -3.68
C THR A 128 3.47 5.62 -3.72
N VAL A 129 3.60 6.29 -4.86
CA VAL A 129 3.11 7.67 -5.04
C VAL A 129 1.62 7.75 -4.78
N LYS A 130 0.82 6.87 -5.41
CA LYS A 130 -0.64 6.81 -5.23
C LYS A 130 -1.03 6.49 -3.78
N GLY A 131 -0.28 5.63 -3.11
CA GLY A 131 -0.49 5.30 -1.70
C GLY A 131 -0.31 6.52 -0.80
N VAL A 132 0.74 7.31 -0.98
CA VAL A 132 0.95 8.54 -0.20
C VAL A 132 -0.09 9.61 -0.56
N GLU A 133 -0.47 9.75 -1.83
CA GLU A 133 -1.56 10.63 -2.26
C GLU A 133 -2.90 10.24 -1.60
N TYR A 134 -3.18 8.94 -1.52
CA TYR A 134 -4.36 8.43 -0.81
C TYR A 134 -4.30 8.80 0.68
N ALA A 135 -3.17 8.56 1.37
CA ALA A 135 -3.01 8.91 2.78
C ALA A 135 -3.24 10.42 3.03
N LEU A 136 -2.70 11.29 2.18
CA LEU A 136 -2.94 12.74 2.24
C LEU A 136 -4.42 13.09 2.03
N LYS A 137 -5.10 12.45 1.09
CA LYS A 137 -6.55 12.63 0.86
C LYS A 137 -7.37 12.22 2.09
N GLN A 138 -6.93 11.19 2.82
CA GLN A 138 -7.54 10.78 4.10
C GLN A 138 -7.13 11.69 5.28
N LYS A 139 -6.31 12.74 5.03
CA LYS A 139 -5.80 13.68 6.05
C LYS A 139 -4.91 12.99 7.09
N GLU A 140 -4.29 11.88 6.73
CA GLU A 140 -3.30 11.22 7.58
C GLU A 140 -2.05 12.09 7.67
N ARG A 141 -1.45 12.15 8.86
CA ARG A 141 -0.18 12.86 9.10
C ARG A 141 1.02 11.95 9.03
N LYS A 142 0.77 10.65 9.08
CA LYS A 142 1.78 9.60 9.08
C LYS A 142 1.27 8.39 8.31
N VAL A 143 2.14 7.78 7.53
CA VAL A 143 1.85 6.54 6.79
C VAL A 143 3.06 5.63 6.79
N VAL A 144 2.82 4.34 6.92
CA VAL A 144 3.85 3.29 6.74
C VAL A 144 3.66 2.67 5.36
N ILE A 145 4.70 2.71 4.53
CA ILE A 145 4.72 2.07 3.20
C ILE A 145 5.50 0.77 3.30
N PHE A 146 4.82 -0.35 3.07
CA PHE A 146 5.41 -1.68 2.98
C PHE A 146 5.75 -2.00 1.52
N HIS A 147 6.99 -2.41 1.27
CA HIS A 147 7.51 -2.68 -0.07
C HIS A 147 8.60 -3.74 -0.03
N ASP A 148 8.81 -4.47 -1.12
CA ASP A 148 9.86 -5.48 -1.21
C ASP A 148 11.11 -5.01 -1.97
N TYR A 149 11.00 -3.98 -2.84
CA TYR A 149 12.13 -3.38 -3.54
C TYR A 149 12.74 -2.22 -2.75
N ALA A 150 13.99 -2.38 -2.31
CA ALA A 150 14.71 -1.36 -1.51
C ALA A 150 14.81 0.02 -2.19
N GLY A 151 14.76 0.08 -3.52
CA GLY A 151 14.79 1.33 -4.29
C GLY A 151 13.62 2.27 -3.98
N ILE A 152 12.49 1.77 -3.50
CA ILE A 152 11.34 2.58 -3.08
C ILE A 152 11.78 3.58 -1.99
N ALA A 153 12.32 3.09 -0.89
CA ALA A 153 12.80 3.93 0.20
C ALA A 153 14.02 4.78 -0.20
N HIS A 154 14.99 4.16 -0.87
CA HIS A 154 16.27 4.81 -1.16
C HIS A 154 16.16 5.92 -2.21
N HIS A 155 15.32 5.78 -3.22
CA HIS A 155 15.07 6.86 -4.17
C HIS A 155 14.21 7.96 -3.56
N ALA A 156 13.14 7.62 -2.81
CA ALA A 156 12.30 8.60 -2.13
C ALA A 156 13.09 9.50 -1.19
N THR A 157 13.94 8.92 -0.33
CA THR A 157 14.74 9.63 0.65
C THR A 157 16.00 10.28 0.08
N GLY A 158 16.34 10.00 -1.17
CA GLY A 158 17.59 10.48 -1.79
C GLY A 158 18.83 9.74 -1.33
N PHE A 159 18.69 8.58 -0.66
CA PHE A 159 19.81 7.78 -0.20
C PHE A 159 20.61 7.20 -1.37
N TRP A 160 19.95 6.71 -2.43
CA TRP A 160 20.61 6.29 -3.67
C TRP A 160 20.76 7.45 -4.66
N GLU A 161 21.84 7.40 -5.43
CA GLU A 161 22.03 8.29 -6.58
C GLU A 161 20.96 7.96 -7.64
N ARG A 162 20.37 8.99 -8.22
CA ARG A 162 19.35 8.88 -9.26
C ARG A 162 19.96 9.21 -10.60
N LYS A 163 20.06 8.22 -11.48
CA LYS A 163 20.73 8.34 -12.80
C LYS A 163 19.75 8.38 -13.96
N ASP A 164 18.61 7.73 -13.79
CA ASP A 164 17.56 7.66 -14.79
C ASP A 164 16.40 8.62 -14.47
N LYS A 165 15.64 8.96 -15.53
CA LYS A 165 14.52 9.90 -15.41
C LYS A 165 13.45 9.41 -14.41
N SER A 166 13.14 8.12 -14.42
CA SER A 166 12.08 7.56 -13.56
C SER A 166 12.41 7.70 -12.07
N SER A 167 13.66 7.43 -11.67
CA SER A 167 14.11 7.61 -10.29
C SER A 167 14.17 9.08 -9.86
N ILE A 168 14.49 10.00 -10.81
CA ILE A 168 14.47 11.45 -10.57
C ILE A 168 13.04 11.94 -10.39
N ASP A 169 12.14 11.58 -11.31
CA ASP A 169 10.73 11.99 -11.26
C ASP A 169 10.04 11.46 -10.01
N TYR A 170 10.27 10.19 -9.68
CA TYR A 170 9.78 9.57 -8.43
C TYR A 170 10.26 10.32 -7.19
N HIS A 171 11.57 10.59 -7.08
CA HIS A 171 12.12 11.34 -5.97
C HIS A 171 11.46 12.71 -5.80
N ASN A 172 11.36 13.46 -6.91
CA ASN A 172 10.79 14.81 -6.88
C ASN A 172 9.31 14.77 -6.45
N LYS A 173 8.55 13.78 -6.94
CA LYS A 173 7.16 13.59 -6.57
C LYS A 173 7.03 13.22 -5.09
N MET A 174 7.79 12.24 -4.61
CA MET A 174 7.78 11.82 -3.20
C MET A 174 8.23 12.95 -2.28
N LYS A 175 9.27 13.70 -2.66
CA LYS A 175 9.71 14.87 -1.91
C LYS A 175 8.60 15.90 -1.78
N SER A 176 7.91 16.24 -2.87
CA SER A 176 6.77 17.18 -2.85
C SER A 176 5.65 16.71 -1.93
N LEU A 177 5.33 15.40 -1.95
CA LEU A 177 4.31 14.83 -1.07
C LEU A 177 4.74 14.91 0.41
N MET A 178 5.96 14.53 0.74
CA MET A 178 6.49 14.61 2.10
C MET A 178 6.60 16.06 2.59
N ASP A 179 7.01 16.99 1.74
CA ASP A 179 7.07 18.42 2.06
C ASP A 179 5.68 19.04 2.34
N SER A 180 4.58 18.38 1.90
CA SER A 180 3.21 18.78 2.24
C SER A 180 2.80 18.47 3.69
N GLY A 181 3.68 17.83 4.47
CA GLY A 181 3.52 17.62 5.91
C GLY A 181 3.12 16.20 6.34
N ILE A 182 3.18 15.23 5.44
CA ILE A 182 3.00 13.81 5.80
C ILE A 182 4.34 13.15 6.10
N GLU A 183 4.43 12.47 7.24
CA GLU A 183 5.56 11.60 7.58
C GLU A 183 5.40 10.25 6.88
N VAL A 184 6.33 9.90 6.00
CA VAL A 184 6.35 8.62 5.28
C VAL A 184 7.44 7.73 5.86
N ILE A 185 7.05 6.57 6.40
CA ILE A 185 7.94 5.56 6.97
C ILE A 185 7.98 4.36 6.04
N PHE A 186 9.17 3.97 5.61
CA PHE A 186 9.35 2.85 4.70
C PHE A 186 9.74 1.60 5.49
N VAL A 187 9.02 0.51 5.24
CA VAL A 187 9.25 -0.79 5.87
C VAL A 187 9.39 -1.86 4.79
N LYS A 188 10.54 -2.50 4.76
CA LYS A 188 10.78 -3.59 3.82
C LYS A 188 10.05 -4.86 4.26
N VAL A 189 9.35 -5.51 3.35
CA VAL A 189 8.85 -6.88 3.47
C VAL A 189 9.71 -7.84 2.66
N ASP A 190 9.76 -9.09 3.04
CA ASP A 190 10.38 -10.12 2.21
C ASP A 190 9.34 -10.61 1.18
N SER A 191 9.73 -10.66 -0.09
CA SER A 191 8.86 -11.12 -1.18
C SER A 191 8.41 -12.55 -0.96
N HIS A 192 7.15 -12.85 -1.26
CA HIS A 192 6.57 -14.21 -1.25
C HIS A 192 6.76 -14.98 0.08
N THR A 193 6.67 -14.29 1.21
CA THR A 193 6.77 -14.90 2.54
C THR A 193 5.42 -15.17 3.20
N GLY A 194 4.32 -14.99 2.48
CA GLY A 194 2.97 -15.19 3.00
C GLY A 194 2.43 -14.00 3.81
N ASP A 195 3.02 -12.81 3.65
CA ASP A 195 2.43 -11.59 4.20
C ASP A 195 1.11 -11.28 3.48
N LEU A 196 -0.01 -11.42 4.19
CA LEU A 196 -1.35 -11.34 3.62
C LEU A 196 -1.56 -10.12 2.72
N TYR A 197 -1.21 -8.93 3.20
CA TYR A 197 -1.52 -7.70 2.47
C TYR A 197 -0.57 -7.46 1.30
N ASN A 198 0.67 -7.96 1.40
CA ASN A 198 1.60 -7.98 0.29
C ASN A 198 1.16 -8.98 -0.79
N GLU A 199 0.70 -10.16 -0.41
CA GLU A 199 0.15 -11.15 -1.34
C GLU A 199 -1.13 -10.62 -2.05
N ILE A 200 -1.97 -9.83 -1.35
CA ILE A 200 -3.12 -9.18 -1.98
C ILE A 200 -2.66 -8.15 -3.02
N ALA A 201 -1.64 -7.35 -2.74
CA ALA A 201 -1.10 -6.37 -3.69
C ALA A 201 -0.52 -7.08 -4.93
N ASP A 202 0.27 -8.14 -4.75
CA ASP A 202 0.81 -8.97 -5.84
C ASP A 202 -0.32 -9.57 -6.71
N GLU A 203 -1.35 -10.17 -6.09
CA GLU A 203 -2.49 -10.74 -6.83
C GLU A 203 -3.28 -9.66 -7.59
N LYS A 204 -3.40 -8.46 -7.05
CA LYS A 204 -4.06 -7.33 -7.73
C LYS A 204 -3.24 -6.80 -8.91
N CYS A 205 -1.90 -6.85 -8.85
CA CYS A 205 -1.04 -6.57 -9.99
C CYS A 205 -1.21 -7.61 -11.10
N LYS A 206 -1.24 -8.90 -10.75
CA LYS A 206 -1.42 -10.01 -11.70
C LYS A 206 -2.80 -9.98 -12.35
N GLU A 207 -3.85 -9.66 -11.58
CA GLU A 207 -5.20 -9.45 -12.10
C GLU A 207 -5.21 -8.34 -13.18
N ALA A 208 -4.58 -7.18 -12.91
CA ALA A 208 -4.53 -6.06 -13.86
C ALA A 208 -3.83 -6.41 -15.19
N LEU A 209 -2.90 -7.37 -15.16
CA LEU A 209 -2.16 -7.85 -16.33
C LEU A 209 -2.74 -9.13 -16.95
N ASN A 210 -3.82 -9.70 -16.39
CA ASN A 210 -4.36 -11.00 -16.75
C ASN A 210 -3.28 -12.12 -16.72
N ILE A 211 -2.44 -12.12 -15.69
CA ILE A 211 -1.41 -13.13 -15.45
C ILE A 211 -1.99 -14.18 -14.50
N GLU A 212 -1.84 -15.46 -14.86
CA GLU A 212 -2.17 -16.56 -13.94
C GLU A 212 -1.22 -16.59 -12.74
N SER A 213 -1.76 -16.88 -11.56
CA SER A 213 -1.03 -16.92 -10.32
C SER A 213 -1.40 -18.14 -9.46
N ASN A 214 -0.54 -18.47 -8.50
CA ASN A 214 -0.84 -19.45 -7.46
C ASN A 214 -1.90 -18.97 -6.47
N ASN A 215 -2.25 -17.70 -6.50
CA ASN A 215 -3.23 -16.99 -5.70
C ASN A 215 -3.16 -17.35 -4.21
N GLU A 216 -2.12 -16.85 -3.55
CA GLU A 216 -1.90 -17.10 -2.11
C GLU A 216 -3.02 -16.48 -1.26
N PHE A 217 -3.62 -15.37 -1.69
CA PHE A 217 -4.79 -14.79 -1.04
C PHE A 217 -6.00 -15.75 -1.05
N TYR A 218 -6.27 -16.38 -2.18
CA TYR A 218 -7.33 -17.41 -2.28
C TYR A 218 -7.07 -18.58 -1.32
N LYS A 219 -5.82 -19.05 -1.23
CA LYS A 219 -5.44 -20.12 -0.30
C LYS A 219 -5.65 -19.69 1.14
N TYR A 220 -5.23 -18.47 1.50
CA TYR A 220 -5.42 -17.89 2.82
C TYR A 220 -6.90 -17.87 3.23
N LEU A 221 -7.80 -17.46 2.34
CA LEU A 221 -9.25 -17.45 2.56
C LEU A 221 -9.85 -18.86 2.81
N GLY A 222 -9.12 -19.94 2.50
CA GLY A 222 -9.58 -21.30 2.76
C GLY A 222 -9.81 -21.63 4.22
N GLY A 223 -9.18 -20.92 5.15
CA GLY A 223 -9.33 -21.14 6.60
C GLY A 223 -9.41 -19.85 7.42
N ASN A 224 -9.37 -18.67 6.77
CA ASN A 224 -9.26 -17.39 7.45
C ASN A 224 -10.27 -16.38 6.92
N LYS A 225 -10.67 -15.44 7.79
CA LYS A 225 -11.48 -14.28 7.41
C LYS A 225 -10.60 -13.05 7.22
N VAL A 226 -10.99 -12.19 6.28
CA VAL A 226 -10.39 -10.88 6.04
C VAL A 226 -11.43 -9.81 6.23
N TYR A 227 -11.10 -8.77 6.97
CA TYR A 227 -12.00 -7.66 7.24
C TYR A 227 -11.71 -6.50 6.30
N VAL A 228 -12.75 -5.92 5.74
CA VAL A 228 -12.69 -4.74 4.88
C VAL A 228 -13.61 -3.66 5.44
N SER A 229 -13.33 -2.39 5.15
CA SER A 229 -14.11 -1.28 5.69
C SER A 229 -15.56 -1.27 5.22
N ASN A 230 -15.80 -1.63 3.96
CA ASN A 230 -17.14 -1.57 3.36
C ASN A 230 -17.28 -2.53 2.17
N ALA A 231 -18.49 -2.62 1.62
CA ALA A 231 -18.82 -3.50 0.50
C ALA A 231 -18.06 -3.15 -0.80
N LEU A 232 -17.72 -1.88 -1.04
CA LEU A 232 -16.96 -1.48 -2.24
C LEU A 232 -15.52 -2.00 -2.19
N VAL A 233 -14.90 -2.02 -1.01
CA VAL A 233 -13.57 -2.62 -0.84
C VAL A 233 -13.65 -4.13 -1.02
N LYS A 234 -14.71 -4.80 -0.50
CA LYS A 234 -14.95 -6.22 -0.76
C LYS A 234 -15.03 -6.50 -2.26
N GLU A 235 -15.79 -5.70 -3.00
CA GLU A 235 -15.96 -5.86 -4.46
C GLU A 235 -14.61 -5.84 -5.20
N LYS A 236 -13.68 -5.00 -4.77
CA LYS A 236 -12.32 -4.94 -5.35
C LYS A 236 -11.53 -6.24 -5.19
N LEU A 237 -11.90 -7.09 -4.25
CA LEU A 237 -11.21 -8.35 -3.92
C LEU A 237 -11.91 -9.60 -4.44
N ILE A 238 -13.16 -9.52 -4.89
CA ILE A 238 -13.97 -10.68 -5.31
C ILE A 238 -13.26 -11.50 -6.39
N ASN A 239 -12.71 -10.86 -7.41
CA ASN A 239 -12.09 -11.58 -8.52
C ASN A 239 -10.90 -12.44 -8.09
N ILE A 240 -10.09 -11.96 -7.15
CA ILE A 240 -8.96 -12.72 -6.60
C ILE A 240 -9.38 -13.69 -5.48
N ALA A 241 -10.52 -13.46 -4.85
CA ALA A 241 -11.11 -14.36 -3.85
C ALA A 241 -11.90 -15.52 -4.46
N LYS A 242 -12.39 -15.37 -5.70
CA LYS A 242 -13.20 -16.35 -6.42
C LYS A 242 -14.43 -16.79 -5.59
N ASP A 243 -14.62 -18.09 -5.39
CA ASP A 243 -15.71 -18.71 -4.62
C ASP A 243 -15.52 -18.61 -3.08
N ARG A 244 -14.45 -17.98 -2.59
CA ARG A 244 -14.19 -17.77 -1.15
C ARG A 244 -14.47 -16.35 -0.69
N ASP A 245 -15.15 -15.53 -1.48
CA ASP A 245 -15.50 -14.14 -1.18
C ASP A 245 -16.39 -13.99 0.09
N TYR A 246 -17.08 -15.07 0.49
CA TYR A 246 -17.84 -15.12 1.75
C TYR A 246 -16.95 -14.97 3.00
N ASN A 247 -15.65 -15.19 2.90
CA ASN A 247 -14.67 -14.95 3.97
C ASN A 247 -14.11 -13.53 3.98
N ILE A 248 -14.54 -12.64 3.06
CA ILE A 248 -14.25 -11.22 3.10
C ILE A 248 -15.43 -10.50 3.76
N ILE A 249 -15.21 -9.98 4.96
CA ILE A 249 -16.24 -9.45 5.85
C ILE A 249 -16.18 -7.92 5.88
N PRO A 250 -17.17 -7.21 5.31
CA PRO A 250 -17.29 -5.77 5.49
C PRO A 250 -17.64 -5.40 6.93
N LYS A 251 -16.89 -4.48 7.53
CA LYS A 251 -17.16 -4.01 8.90
C LYS A 251 -18.34 -3.05 8.99
N ASP A 252 -18.54 -2.20 7.98
CA ASP A 252 -19.67 -1.26 7.97
C ASP A 252 -21.04 -1.93 7.90
N ASN A 253 -21.10 -3.19 7.41
CA ASN A 253 -22.34 -3.95 7.44
C ASN A 253 -22.76 -4.40 8.85
N SER A 254 -21.82 -4.58 9.78
CA SER A 254 -22.16 -4.95 11.17
C SER A 254 -22.84 -3.79 11.90
N ASN A 255 -22.36 -2.56 11.69
CA ASN A 255 -22.95 -1.37 12.33
C ASN A 255 -24.28 -0.96 11.70
N ILE A 256 -24.45 -1.15 10.39
CA ILE A 256 -25.73 -0.86 9.71
C ILE A 256 -26.77 -1.91 10.09
N ILE A 257 -26.42 -3.20 10.07
CA ILE A 257 -27.30 -4.30 10.48
C ILE A 257 -27.64 -4.18 11.97
N GLU A 258 -26.66 -3.96 12.88
CA GLU A 258 -26.94 -3.74 14.30
C GLU A 258 -27.76 -2.47 14.58
N THR A 259 -27.59 -1.42 13.78
CA THR A 259 -28.39 -0.19 13.91
C THR A 259 -29.81 -0.42 13.36
N ILE A 260 -29.94 -1.09 12.24
CA ILE A 260 -31.24 -1.48 11.66
C ILE A 260 -31.95 -2.48 12.59
N ASP A 261 -31.26 -3.49 13.12
CA ASP A 261 -31.84 -4.47 14.06
C ASP A 261 -32.27 -3.79 15.37
N LYS A 262 -31.49 -2.88 15.93
CA LYS A 262 -31.87 -2.09 17.13
C LYS A 262 -33.02 -1.12 16.87
N GLU A 263 -33.06 -0.50 15.68
CA GLU A 263 -34.20 0.35 15.32
C GLU A 263 -35.46 -0.46 15.03
N ILE A 264 -35.34 -1.63 14.36
CA ILE A 264 -36.44 -2.59 14.17
C ILE A 264 -36.91 -3.13 15.54
N GLU A 265 -36.04 -3.46 16.47
CA GLU A 265 -36.42 -3.87 17.83
C GLU A 265 -37.14 -2.73 18.58
N ASN A 266 -36.72 -1.48 18.41
CA ASN A 266 -37.39 -0.31 19.02
C ASN A 266 -38.74 -0.04 18.38
N ILE A 267 -38.87 -0.15 17.06
CA ILE A 267 -40.14 -0.01 16.32
C ILE A 267 -41.11 -1.13 16.73
N ASN A 268 -40.64 -2.39 16.84
CA ASN A 268 -41.46 -3.52 17.28
C ASN A 268 -41.86 -3.43 18.76
N LYS A 269 -41.20 -2.66 19.60
CA LYS A 269 -41.61 -2.38 21.00
C LYS A 269 -42.72 -1.33 21.08
N ASP A 270 -42.79 -0.42 20.11
CA ASP A 270 -43.85 0.60 20.04
C ASP A 270 -45.11 0.13 19.25
N GLU A 271 -45.02 -0.98 18.47
CA GLU A 271 -46.07 -1.50 17.60
C GLU A 271 -46.75 -2.79 18.11
N VAL A 272 -47.02 -2.96 19.41
CA VAL A 272 -47.99 -3.95 19.87
C VAL A 272 -49.37 -3.38 19.80
N ALA A 273 -49.80 -2.92 18.62
CA ALA A 273 -51.19 -2.74 18.19
C ALA A 273 -51.25 -2.16 16.75
N PHE A 274 -51.20 -2.98 15.72
CA PHE A 274 -52.04 -2.76 14.52
C PHE A 274 -51.89 -3.89 13.48
N ASN A 275 -52.98 -4.17 12.80
CA ASN A 275 -53.29 -5.33 11.97
C ASN A 275 -52.50 -5.45 10.64
N ASN A 276 -52.27 -6.71 10.26
CA ASN A 276 -51.78 -7.19 8.96
C ASN A 276 -52.58 -6.65 7.76
N ASN A 277 -51.94 -5.92 6.83
CA ASN A 277 -52.19 -5.91 5.39
C ASN A 277 -51.41 -4.86 4.56
N GLU A 278 -50.29 -4.31 5.03
CA GLU A 278 -49.51 -3.26 4.32
C GLU A 278 -47.99 -3.47 4.32
N GLU A 279 -47.49 -4.71 4.17
CA GLU A 279 -46.06 -5.00 4.37
C GLU A 279 -45.07 -4.36 3.36
N ASN A 280 -45.49 -4.04 2.15
CA ASN A 280 -44.58 -3.53 1.12
C ASN A 280 -44.46 -1.99 1.05
N GLU A 281 -45.53 -1.24 1.34
CA GLU A 281 -45.48 0.24 1.38
C GLU A 281 -44.67 0.75 2.60
N ASP A 282 -44.66 -0.01 3.69
CA ASP A 282 -44.01 0.35 4.93
C ASP A 282 -42.46 0.26 4.85
N ILE A 283 -41.92 -0.75 4.16
CA ILE A 283 -40.46 -0.91 3.99
C ILE A 283 -39.88 0.23 3.14
N GLU A 284 -40.57 0.64 2.07
CA GLU A 284 -40.11 1.75 1.22
C GLU A 284 -40.14 3.08 1.96
N CYS A 285 -41.15 3.33 2.76
CA CYS A 285 -41.31 4.53 3.57
C CYS A 285 -40.21 4.61 4.65
N LYS A 286 -39.95 3.52 5.37
CA LYS A 286 -38.90 3.40 6.39
C LYS A 286 -37.50 3.55 5.77
N LEU A 287 -37.26 2.97 4.60
CA LEU A 287 -35.98 3.11 3.90
C LEU A 287 -35.71 4.57 3.50
N ARG A 288 -36.73 5.29 3.03
CA ARG A 288 -36.66 6.71 2.69
C ARG A 288 -36.36 7.58 3.91
N GLU A 289 -37.01 7.31 5.04
CA GLU A 289 -36.79 8.04 6.28
C GLU A 289 -35.37 7.87 6.84
N VAL A 290 -34.83 6.64 6.77
CA VAL A 290 -33.45 6.35 7.16
C VAL A 290 -32.47 7.04 6.23
N LEU A 291 -32.68 6.95 4.90
CA LEU A 291 -31.82 7.60 3.91
C LEU A 291 -31.73 9.11 4.09
N VAL A 292 -32.84 9.78 4.36
CA VAL A 292 -32.87 11.25 4.55
C VAL A 292 -32.09 11.70 5.78
N LYS A 293 -32.03 10.88 6.82
CA LYS A 293 -31.27 11.17 8.07
C LYS A 293 -29.77 10.94 7.94
N LEU A 294 -29.31 10.19 6.93
CA LEU A 294 -27.89 9.91 6.71
C LEU A 294 -27.16 11.09 6.01
N PRO A 295 -25.88 11.34 6.33
CA PRO A 295 -25.05 12.23 5.53
C PRO A 295 -25.00 11.80 4.05
N LYS A 296 -24.91 12.75 3.10
CA LYS A 296 -24.93 12.46 1.65
C LYS A 296 -23.93 11.40 1.19
N GLU A 297 -22.76 11.34 1.81
CA GLU A 297 -21.76 10.30 1.52
C GLU A 297 -22.27 8.92 1.92
N LYS A 298 -22.93 8.80 3.08
CA LYS A 298 -23.52 7.54 3.57
C LYS A 298 -24.76 7.12 2.79
N GLN A 299 -25.55 8.05 2.28
CA GLN A 299 -26.66 7.76 1.37
C GLN A 299 -26.17 7.05 0.09
N LYS A 300 -25.00 7.49 -0.44
CA LYS A 300 -24.38 6.88 -1.62
C LYS A 300 -23.88 5.46 -1.33
N ASP A 301 -23.35 5.21 -0.15
CA ASP A 301 -22.91 3.88 0.28
C ASP A 301 -24.08 2.88 0.33
N VAL A 302 -25.22 3.30 0.88
CA VAL A 302 -26.46 2.48 0.92
C VAL A 302 -26.99 2.18 -0.47
N LEU A 303 -26.99 3.17 -1.37
CA LEU A 303 -27.42 2.98 -2.75
C LEU A 303 -26.53 1.96 -3.49
N ASN A 304 -25.22 2.11 -3.38
CA ASN A 304 -24.25 1.21 -3.98
C ASN A 304 -24.40 -0.23 -3.46
N TYR A 305 -24.72 -0.39 -2.17
CA TYR A 305 -24.96 -1.71 -1.59
C TYR A 305 -26.25 -2.35 -2.08
N ALA A 306 -27.31 -1.56 -2.21
CA ALA A 306 -28.58 -2.03 -2.79
C ALA A 306 -28.42 -2.46 -4.26
N GLU A 307 -27.67 -1.69 -5.06
CA GLU A 307 -27.34 -2.05 -6.44
C GLU A 307 -26.50 -3.33 -6.51
N TYR A 308 -25.55 -3.51 -5.59
CA TYR A 308 -24.78 -4.76 -5.47
C TYR A 308 -25.68 -5.97 -5.22
N LEU A 309 -26.62 -5.89 -4.30
CA LEU A 309 -27.56 -6.99 -4.00
C LEU A 309 -28.43 -7.34 -5.21
N LEU A 310 -28.96 -6.32 -5.90
CA LEU A 310 -29.77 -6.50 -7.11
C LEU A 310 -28.96 -7.19 -8.23
N ASN A 311 -27.72 -6.81 -8.43
CA ASN A 311 -26.83 -7.43 -9.43
C ASN A 311 -26.45 -8.87 -9.08
N LYS A 312 -26.42 -9.22 -7.79
CA LYS A 312 -26.13 -10.58 -7.31
C LYS A 312 -27.31 -11.52 -7.52
N GLU A 313 -28.54 -11.05 -7.35
CA GLU A 313 -29.76 -11.84 -7.60
C GLU A 313 -30.02 -12.07 -9.10
N ASN A 314 -29.69 -11.08 -9.94
CA ASN A 314 -29.87 -11.21 -11.41
C ASN A 314 -28.81 -12.12 -12.08
N LYS A 315 -27.81 -12.62 -11.34
CA LYS A 315 -26.80 -13.59 -11.84
C LYS A 315 -27.06 -15.04 -11.43
N LYS A 316 -28.17 -15.32 -10.74
CA LYS A 316 -28.69 -16.67 -10.47
C LYS A 316 -29.73 -17.05 -11.52
#